data_f63357c437852c1dbb7db5dc78a2a7ee
#
_entry.id   f63357c437852c1dbb7db5dc78a2a7ee
#
_cell.length_a   1.000
_cell.length_b   1.000
_cell.length_c   1.000
_cell.angle_alpha   90.00
_cell.angle_beta   90.00
_cell.angle_gamma   90.00
#
_symmetry.space_group_name_H-M   'P 1'
#
loop_
_entity.id
_entity.type
_entity.pdbx_description
1 polymer ?
#
loop_
_entity_poly.entity_id
_entity_poly.type
_entity_poly.pdbx_seq_one_letter_code
_entity_poly.pdbx_strand_id
1 'polypeptide(L)'
;MPRPPHPLRAVLPRRHVVASLTLAALLLLSACGDDDPGQAAGATTTTRAAKSTATTAPPATTAAPKRASDPREPTGEPVTLAFGGDVHFEGAIESRLSADPATTFGPIANVLRRADLAVVNLETAITERGTPAAKDFTFRAPPTALTALKAAGVDVVTMANNHGEDFGLVGLRDSLAAAKAAKFPVVGVGANADEAYRAHQVTVKGQRIAVIGATQVLDSNLAAAWTAGDDKPGMASAYEEARLLAAVKAARASADTVIVDLHWGRELANCPIDRQRALAPKLIAAGADVVVGSHAHVLLGGGYLRGAYVHYGLGNFVFYSRGGVTAQSGVLLLTTQGRAITNSRWVPATISGGIPIPLTGQSATNAVSSWQSLRGCTGLQAKP
;
A
#
# COMPACT_ATOMS: atom_id res chain seq x y z
N MET A 1 -50.14 2.57 13.62
CA MET A 1 -49.76 3.21 14.90
C MET A 1 -48.25 3.13 15.00
N PRO A 2 -47.52 4.24 14.96
CA PRO A 2 -46.06 4.24 15.09
C PRO A 2 -45.64 4.11 16.55
N ARG A 3 -44.57 3.34 16.81
CA ARG A 3 -43.96 3.16 18.13
C ARG A 3 -43.16 4.40 18.54
N PRO A 4 -43.11 4.77 19.83
CA PRO A 4 -42.34 5.92 20.31
C PRO A 4 -40.84 5.62 20.39
N PRO A 5 -39.96 6.65 20.33
CA PRO A 5 -38.50 6.50 20.39
C PRO A 5 -38.02 6.22 21.83
N HIS A 6 -36.99 5.36 21.94
CA HIS A 6 -36.30 5.07 23.20
C HIS A 6 -35.40 6.23 23.65
N PRO A 7 -35.27 6.52 24.95
CA PRO A 7 -34.44 7.59 25.47
C PRO A 7 -32.96 7.20 25.49
N LEU A 8 -32.12 8.15 25.08
CA LEU A 8 -30.66 8.10 25.17
C LEU A 8 -30.19 8.04 26.63
N ARG A 9 -29.45 7.02 27.00
CA ARG A 9 -28.72 6.97 28.28
C ARG A 9 -27.38 7.71 28.11
N ALA A 10 -27.19 8.75 28.90
CA ALA A 10 -25.92 9.44 29.06
C ALA A 10 -24.93 8.54 29.82
N VAL A 11 -23.78 8.29 29.21
CA VAL A 11 -22.63 7.62 29.83
C VAL A 11 -21.67 8.70 30.33
N LEU A 12 -21.49 8.77 31.64
CA LEU A 12 -20.53 9.64 32.32
C LEU A 12 -19.10 9.04 32.20
N PRO A 13 -18.05 9.86 32.04
CA PRO A 13 -16.70 9.36 31.90
C PRO A 13 -16.12 8.89 33.23
N ARG A 14 -15.57 7.68 33.27
CA ARG A 14 -14.77 7.16 34.38
C ARG A 14 -13.39 7.82 34.38
N ARG A 15 -13.06 8.49 35.50
CA ARG A 15 -11.73 9.02 35.80
C ARG A 15 -10.79 7.85 36.13
N HIS A 16 -9.72 7.70 35.37
CA HIS A 16 -8.60 6.82 35.74
C HIS A 16 -7.61 7.57 36.61
N VAL A 17 -7.34 7.01 37.79
CA VAL A 17 -6.29 7.44 38.72
C VAL A 17 -4.97 6.86 38.20
N VAL A 18 -4.02 7.74 37.92
CA VAL A 18 -2.63 7.36 37.57
C VAL A 18 -1.83 7.25 38.86
N ALA A 19 -1.36 6.05 39.17
CA ALA A 19 -0.39 5.81 40.22
C ALA A 19 1.02 5.88 39.61
N SER A 20 1.79 6.87 40.03
CA SER A 20 3.20 7.03 39.66
C SER A 20 4.07 6.13 40.57
N LEU A 21 4.83 5.21 39.96
CA LEU A 21 5.93 4.50 40.60
C LEU A 21 7.24 5.06 40.07
N THR A 22 7.97 5.73 40.95
CA THR A 22 9.37 6.12 40.81
C THR A 22 10.28 4.92 41.09
N LEU A 23 11.18 4.60 40.16
CA LEU A 23 12.26 3.64 40.42
C LEU A 23 13.61 4.32 40.20
N ALA A 24 14.44 4.23 41.24
CA ALA A 24 15.74 4.88 41.36
C ALA A 24 16.83 4.19 40.51
N ALA A 25 17.74 5.02 40.02
CA ALA A 25 18.94 4.61 39.29
C ALA A 25 20.03 4.11 40.28
N LEU A 26 20.72 3.03 39.92
CA LEU A 26 22.04 2.67 40.51
C LEU A 26 23.07 2.68 39.38
N LEU A 27 24.02 3.60 39.52
CA LEU A 27 25.27 3.67 38.77
C LEU A 27 26.29 2.71 39.40
N LEU A 28 26.96 1.90 38.59
CA LEU A 28 28.23 1.29 38.93
C LEU A 28 29.24 1.58 37.83
N LEU A 29 30.24 2.39 38.19
CA LEU A 29 31.51 2.58 37.47
C LEU A 29 32.43 1.40 37.78
N SER A 30 33.17 0.93 36.77
CA SER A 30 34.48 0.33 36.96
C SER A 30 35.37 0.65 35.78
N ALA A 31 36.59 1.05 36.13
CA ALA A 31 37.60 1.65 35.29
C ALA A 31 38.75 0.66 34.96
N CYS A 32 39.52 1.05 33.94
CA CYS A 32 40.96 0.86 33.71
C CYS A 32 41.52 -0.51 33.30
N GLY A 33 42.39 -0.44 32.29
CA GLY A 33 43.44 -1.39 31.96
C GLY A 33 44.08 -1.11 30.60
N ASP A 34 45.08 -0.22 30.58
CA ASP A 34 46.08 -0.04 29.48
C ASP A 34 46.95 -1.31 29.38
N ASP A 35 47.45 -1.57 28.16
CA ASP A 35 48.83 -1.98 27.90
C ASP A 35 49.08 -2.15 26.38
N ASP A 36 49.97 -1.29 25.85
CA ASP A 36 50.84 -1.48 24.69
C ASP A 36 52.25 -1.77 25.29
N PRO A 37 53.28 -2.36 24.70
CA PRO A 37 53.78 -2.21 23.30
C PRO A 37 54.49 -3.45 22.74
N GLY A 38 54.92 -3.37 21.46
CA GLY A 38 55.87 -4.34 20.90
C GLY A 38 56.31 -4.06 19.45
N GLN A 39 57.38 -3.28 19.30
CA GLN A 39 58.17 -3.11 18.07
C GLN A 39 59.09 -4.32 17.80
N ALA A 40 59.31 -4.65 16.50
CA ALA A 40 60.59 -5.12 15.92
C ALA A 40 60.47 -5.09 14.39
N ALA A 41 61.11 -4.20 13.69
CA ALA A 41 62.47 -4.16 13.12
C ALA A 41 62.76 -5.19 11.98
N GLY A 42 62.84 -4.71 10.76
CA GLY A 42 64.01 -4.80 9.86
C GLY A 42 64.16 -6.02 8.98
N ALA A 43 64.13 -5.77 7.65
CA ALA A 43 65.17 -6.25 6.74
C ALA A 43 65.03 -5.64 5.34
N THR A 44 65.95 -4.80 4.97
CA THR A 44 66.27 -4.29 3.64
C THR A 44 66.95 -5.38 2.81
N THR A 45 66.50 -5.59 1.56
CA THR A 45 67.32 -6.26 0.54
C THR A 45 67.22 -5.48 -0.77
N THR A 46 68.31 -4.84 -1.10
CA THR A 46 68.63 -4.21 -2.41
C THR A 46 68.88 -5.27 -3.42
N THR A 47 68.29 -5.20 -4.63
CA THR A 47 68.78 -5.84 -5.83
C THR A 47 68.58 -4.95 -7.07
N ARG A 48 69.61 -4.66 -7.62
CA ARG A 48 70.11 -4.04 -8.83
C ARG A 48 69.24 -4.07 -10.07
N ALA A 49 69.10 -2.90 -10.70
CA ALA A 49 68.47 -2.63 -11.98
C ALA A 49 69.11 -3.35 -13.16
N ALA A 50 68.31 -3.94 -14.03
CA ALA A 50 68.64 -4.28 -15.38
C ALA A 50 67.86 -3.38 -16.34
N LYS A 51 68.54 -2.63 -17.17
CA LYS A 51 68.00 -1.78 -18.23
C LYS A 51 67.55 -2.66 -19.39
N SER A 52 66.23 -2.65 -19.66
CA SER A 52 65.66 -3.19 -20.90
C SER A 52 65.03 -2.05 -21.69
N THR A 53 65.48 -1.85 -22.90
CA THR A 53 64.91 -0.92 -23.87
C THR A 53 63.57 -1.51 -24.39
N ALA A 54 62.49 -0.95 -24.01
CA ALA A 54 61.14 -1.32 -24.53
C ALA A 54 60.69 -0.23 -25.51
N THR A 55 60.41 -0.65 -26.72
CA THR A 55 59.72 0.08 -27.78
C THR A 55 58.32 0.47 -27.33
N THR A 56 58.06 1.77 -27.34
CA THR A 56 56.73 2.33 -27.02
C THR A 56 55.74 2.01 -28.12
N ALA A 57 54.80 1.09 -27.83
CA ALA A 57 53.51 0.97 -28.56
C ALA A 57 52.55 2.09 -28.10
N PRO A 58 51.69 2.63 -28.98
CA PRO A 58 50.75 3.67 -28.61
C PRO A 58 49.74 3.16 -27.56
N PRO A 59 49.29 4.00 -26.63
CA PRO A 59 48.36 3.57 -25.58
C PRO A 59 47.04 3.10 -26.19
N ALA A 60 46.68 1.86 -25.89
CA ALA A 60 45.36 1.35 -26.16
C ALA A 60 44.33 2.23 -25.40
N THR A 61 43.42 2.83 -26.15
CA THR A 61 42.28 3.58 -25.59
C THR A 61 41.45 2.58 -24.81
N THR A 62 41.63 2.53 -23.49
CA THR A 62 40.73 1.80 -22.60
C THR A 62 39.37 2.48 -22.70
N ALA A 63 38.40 1.82 -23.35
CA ALA A 63 37.01 2.21 -23.31
C ALA A 63 36.60 2.33 -21.84
N ALA A 64 36.08 3.51 -21.47
CA ALA A 64 35.52 3.73 -20.13
C ALA A 64 34.52 2.60 -19.80
N PRO A 65 34.54 2.05 -18.58
CA PRO A 65 33.58 1.01 -18.22
C PRO A 65 32.18 1.56 -18.47
N LYS A 66 31.34 0.84 -19.26
CA LYS A 66 29.95 1.14 -19.46
C LYS A 66 29.34 1.29 -18.06
N ARG A 67 28.89 2.51 -17.73
CA ARG A 67 28.12 2.75 -16.50
C ARG A 67 26.98 1.73 -16.51
N ALA A 68 26.83 0.97 -15.43
CA ALA A 68 25.65 0.10 -15.29
C ALA A 68 24.42 0.97 -15.49
N SER A 69 23.53 0.58 -16.42
CA SER A 69 22.29 1.29 -16.67
C SER A 69 21.54 1.42 -15.34
N ASP A 70 21.01 2.62 -15.05
CA ASP A 70 20.18 2.82 -13.88
C ASP A 70 18.99 1.83 -13.99
N PRO A 71 18.76 0.96 -13.00
CA PRO A 71 17.67 -0.02 -13.06
C PRO A 71 16.28 0.62 -13.14
N ARG A 72 16.20 1.95 -13.03
CA ARG A 72 14.97 2.75 -13.17
C ARG A 72 14.95 3.62 -14.43
N GLU A 73 15.82 3.39 -15.39
CA GLU A 73 15.66 3.98 -16.71
C GLU A 73 14.34 3.50 -17.35
N PRO A 74 13.58 4.41 -18.02
CA PRO A 74 12.33 4.05 -18.68
C PRO A 74 12.54 2.94 -19.73
N THR A 75 11.73 1.89 -19.66
CA THR A 75 11.75 0.77 -20.62
C THR A 75 10.35 0.37 -21.03
N GLY A 76 10.16 0.02 -22.30
CA GLY A 76 8.87 -0.42 -22.84
C GLY A 76 7.86 0.71 -23.07
N GLU A 77 6.65 0.35 -23.43
CA GLU A 77 5.54 1.28 -23.67
C GLU A 77 5.02 1.89 -22.36
N PRO A 78 4.61 3.18 -22.35
CA PRO A 78 4.01 3.78 -21.16
C PRO A 78 2.72 3.08 -20.76
N VAL A 79 2.62 2.68 -19.49
CA VAL A 79 1.42 2.12 -18.87
C VAL A 79 0.87 3.11 -17.85
N THR A 80 -0.41 3.42 -17.94
CA THR A 80 -1.12 4.26 -16.98
C THR A 80 -1.76 3.38 -15.91
N LEU A 81 -1.33 3.58 -14.66
CA LEU A 81 -1.89 2.94 -13.47
C LEU A 81 -2.84 3.91 -12.77
N ALA A 82 -4.02 3.44 -12.33
CA ALA A 82 -4.96 4.20 -11.52
C ALA A 82 -5.10 3.55 -10.14
N PHE A 83 -5.09 4.37 -9.09
CA PHE A 83 -5.30 3.90 -7.72
C PHE A 83 -6.40 4.72 -7.07
N GLY A 84 -7.43 4.02 -6.56
CA GLY A 84 -8.42 4.57 -5.64
C GLY A 84 -8.18 4.07 -4.21
N GLY A 85 -8.80 4.73 -3.23
CA GLY A 85 -8.72 4.34 -1.82
C GLY A 85 -9.75 3.28 -1.43
N ASP A 86 -10.35 3.46 -0.25
CA ASP A 86 -11.22 2.50 0.42
C ASP A 86 -12.59 2.40 -0.23
N VAL A 87 -13.02 1.17 -0.51
CA VAL A 87 -14.30 0.83 -1.13
C VAL A 87 -15.08 -0.14 -0.26
N HIS A 88 -16.28 0.23 0.15
CA HIS A 88 -17.29 -0.66 0.70
C HIS A 88 -18.66 -0.38 0.05
N PHE A 89 -19.69 -1.15 0.43
CA PHE A 89 -21.00 -1.05 -0.22
C PHE A 89 -22.17 -0.85 0.75
N GLU A 90 -21.90 -0.33 1.95
CA GLU A 90 -22.93 -0.11 2.96
C GLU A 90 -23.72 1.21 2.76
N GLY A 91 -24.89 1.30 3.36
CA GLY A 91 -25.71 2.50 3.41
C GLY A 91 -26.24 2.94 2.03
N ALA A 92 -26.05 4.19 1.64
CA ALA A 92 -26.53 4.73 0.37
C ALA A 92 -25.93 4.01 -0.87
N ILE A 93 -24.75 3.42 -0.71
CA ILE A 93 -24.07 2.69 -1.78
C ILE A 93 -24.74 1.34 -2.04
N GLU A 94 -25.26 0.68 -1.00
CA GLU A 94 -26.02 -0.56 -1.11
C GLU A 94 -27.27 -0.39 -1.99
N SER A 95 -28.00 0.70 -1.79
CA SER A 95 -29.17 1.02 -2.62
C SER A 95 -28.80 1.22 -4.09
N ARG A 96 -27.64 1.85 -4.37
CA ARG A 96 -27.12 2.02 -5.74
C ARG A 96 -26.70 0.68 -6.34
N LEU A 97 -26.00 -0.14 -5.57
CA LEU A 97 -25.55 -1.48 -5.99
C LEU A 97 -26.76 -2.37 -6.34
N SER A 98 -27.81 -2.34 -5.51
CA SER A 98 -29.02 -3.12 -5.72
C SER A 98 -29.84 -2.62 -6.91
N ALA A 99 -29.85 -1.31 -7.16
CA ALA A 99 -30.58 -0.72 -8.29
C ALA A 99 -29.91 -1.02 -9.64
N ASP A 100 -28.60 -0.76 -9.73
CA ASP A 100 -27.81 -1.03 -10.93
C ASP A 100 -26.31 -1.11 -10.59
N PRO A 101 -25.74 -2.31 -10.49
CA PRO A 101 -24.33 -2.49 -10.22
C PRO A 101 -23.40 -1.73 -11.19
N ALA A 102 -23.79 -1.60 -12.47
CA ALA A 102 -22.96 -0.96 -13.49
C ALA A 102 -22.76 0.54 -13.27
N THR A 103 -23.66 1.19 -12.55
CA THR A 103 -23.63 2.64 -12.28
C THR A 103 -23.19 2.99 -10.87
N THR A 104 -22.91 2.01 -10.01
CA THR A 104 -22.64 2.19 -8.57
C THR A 104 -21.52 3.19 -8.29
N PHE A 105 -20.44 3.19 -9.07
CA PHE A 105 -19.29 4.09 -8.89
C PHE A 105 -19.55 5.51 -9.43
N GLY A 106 -20.64 5.73 -10.19
CA GLY A 106 -20.96 7.04 -10.76
C GLY A 106 -19.86 7.58 -11.69
N PRO A 107 -19.66 8.91 -11.77
CA PRO A 107 -18.81 9.54 -12.78
C PRO A 107 -17.31 9.23 -12.63
N ILE A 108 -16.84 8.84 -11.44
CA ILE A 108 -15.41 8.51 -11.21
C ILE A 108 -14.98 7.29 -12.03
N ALA A 109 -15.89 6.39 -12.37
CA ALA A 109 -15.65 5.25 -13.23
C ALA A 109 -15.03 5.66 -14.58
N ASN A 110 -15.35 6.85 -15.10
CA ASN A 110 -14.76 7.36 -16.34
C ASN A 110 -13.24 7.64 -16.19
N VAL A 111 -12.76 7.91 -14.99
CA VAL A 111 -11.34 8.12 -14.73
C VAL A 111 -10.62 6.78 -14.67
N LEU A 112 -11.21 5.78 -13.97
CA LEU A 112 -10.65 4.42 -13.84
C LEU A 112 -10.55 3.74 -15.21
N ARG A 113 -11.63 3.74 -15.99
CA ARG A 113 -11.68 3.12 -17.33
C ARG A 113 -10.69 3.67 -18.36
N ARG A 114 -10.09 4.84 -18.11
CA ARG A 114 -9.06 5.42 -19.00
C ARG A 114 -7.65 4.97 -18.64
N ALA A 115 -7.47 4.33 -17.49
CA ALA A 115 -6.20 3.72 -17.13
C ALA A 115 -6.04 2.36 -17.80
N ASP A 116 -4.81 1.91 -17.91
CA ASP A 116 -4.48 0.59 -18.44
C ASP A 116 -4.58 -0.50 -17.38
N LEU A 117 -4.47 -0.12 -16.09
CA LEU A 117 -4.68 -0.97 -14.91
C LEU A 117 -5.18 -0.11 -13.74
N ALA A 118 -6.31 -0.48 -13.15
CA ALA A 118 -6.88 0.20 -11.99
C ALA A 118 -6.93 -0.73 -10.77
N VAL A 119 -6.47 -0.22 -9.62
CA VAL A 119 -6.40 -0.94 -8.33
C VAL A 119 -7.12 -0.13 -7.26
N VAL A 120 -7.91 -0.79 -6.40
CA VAL A 120 -8.55 -0.17 -5.22
C VAL A 120 -8.48 -1.10 -4.01
N ASN A 121 -8.60 -0.54 -2.81
CA ASN A 121 -8.79 -1.34 -1.59
C ASN A 121 -10.27 -1.71 -1.44
N LEU A 122 -10.61 -3.00 -1.52
CA LEU A 122 -11.95 -3.52 -1.27
C LEU A 122 -12.09 -3.83 0.23
N GLU A 123 -12.59 -2.87 0.96
CA GLU A 123 -12.68 -2.90 2.43
C GLU A 123 -14.03 -3.46 2.89
N THR A 124 -14.32 -4.69 2.47
CA THR A 124 -15.56 -5.41 2.80
C THR A 124 -15.43 -6.90 2.49
N ALA A 125 -16.13 -7.75 3.21
CA ALA A 125 -16.31 -9.15 2.84
C ALA A 125 -17.36 -9.29 1.73
N ILE A 126 -17.10 -10.15 0.74
CA ILE A 126 -18.08 -10.48 -0.32
C ILE A 126 -18.83 -11.74 0.10
N THR A 127 -19.91 -11.57 0.84
CA THR A 127 -20.71 -12.68 1.38
C THR A 127 -22.11 -12.22 1.79
N GLU A 128 -23.06 -13.14 1.75
CA GLU A 128 -24.40 -13.01 2.33
C GLU A 128 -24.57 -13.93 3.56
N ARG A 129 -23.49 -14.61 3.98
CA ARG A 129 -23.47 -15.61 5.06
C ARG A 129 -22.47 -15.22 6.16
N GLY A 130 -22.28 -16.09 7.12
CA GLY A 130 -21.34 -15.89 8.23
C GLY A 130 -21.95 -15.09 9.38
N THR A 131 -21.19 -14.99 10.46
CA THR A 131 -21.54 -14.24 11.67
C THR A 131 -20.61 -13.03 11.77
N PRO A 132 -21.12 -11.84 12.07
CA PRO A 132 -20.28 -10.66 12.24
C PRO A 132 -19.22 -10.88 13.32
N ALA A 133 -18.01 -10.45 13.06
CA ALA A 133 -16.91 -10.46 14.03
C ALA A 133 -17.21 -9.53 15.22
N ALA A 134 -16.61 -9.82 16.38
CA ALA A 134 -16.78 -9.03 17.60
C ALA A 134 -15.97 -7.73 17.53
N LYS A 135 -16.43 -6.77 16.72
CA LYS A 135 -15.86 -5.43 16.51
C LYS A 135 -16.97 -4.41 16.23
N ASP A 136 -16.63 -3.11 16.33
CA ASP A 136 -17.63 -2.03 16.25
C ASP A 136 -18.26 -1.88 14.85
N PHE A 137 -17.46 -2.08 13.79
CA PHE A 137 -17.91 -1.95 12.41
C PHE A 137 -17.61 -3.24 11.64
N THR A 138 -18.63 -3.76 10.94
CA THR A 138 -18.49 -4.91 10.06
C THR A 138 -19.15 -4.60 8.72
N PHE A 139 -18.45 -4.92 7.63
CA PHE A 139 -18.90 -4.64 6.26
C PHE A 139 -19.04 -5.92 5.45
N ARG A 140 -20.11 -6.00 4.69
CA ARG A 140 -20.32 -7.04 3.69
C ARG A 140 -21.00 -6.50 2.44
N ALA A 141 -20.80 -7.18 1.33
CA ALA A 141 -21.50 -6.91 0.09
C ALA A 141 -21.86 -8.22 -0.63
N PRO A 142 -22.94 -8.26 -1.40
CA PRO A 142 -23.24 -9.40 -2.26
C PRO A 142 -22.24 -9.52 -3.40
N PRO A 143 -22.14 -10.69 -4.08
CA PRO A 143 -21.23 -10.89 -5.21
C PRO A 143 -21.38 -9.89 -6.36
N THR A 144 -22.55 -9.23 -6.49
CA THR A 144 -22.78 -8.14 -7.46
C THR A 144 -21.85 -6.94 -7.28
N ALA A 145 -21.23 -6.78 -6.10
CA ALA A 145 -20.17 -5.80 -5.87
C ALA A 145 -18.98 -5.97 -6.85
N LEU A 146 -18.63 -7.22 -7.20
CA LEU A 146 -17.59 -7.50 -8.20
C LEU A 146 -18.03 -7.08 -9.62
N THR A 147 -19.32 -7.14 -9.92
CA THR A 147 -19.88 -6.61 -11.17
C THR A 147 -19.75 -5.09 -11.20
N ALA A 148 -20.04 -4.40 -10.10
CA ALA A 148 -19.90 -2.95 -9.99
C ALA A 148 -18.43 -2.50 -10.15
N LEU A 149 -17.49 -3.18 -9.50
CA LEU A 149 -16.04 -2.93 -9.64
C LEU A 149 -15.59 -3.08 -11.09
N LYS A 150 -15.96 -4.19 -11.75
CA LYS A 150 -15.63 -4.45 -13.15
C LYS A 150 -16.22 -3.41 -14.09
N ALA A 151 -17.48 -3.04 -13.90
CA ALA A 151 -18.15 -2.00 -14.70
C ALA A 151 -17.52 -0.62 -14.52
N ALA A 152 -16.98 -0.34 -13.32
CA ALA A 152 -16.22 0.88 -13.06
C ALA A 152 -14.83 0.92 -13.72
N GLY A 153 -14.34 -0.21 -14.22
CA GLY A 153 -13.01 -0.34 -14.81
C GLY A 153 -11.93 -0.64 -13.77
N VAL A 154 -12.28 -1.22 -12.62
CA VAL A 154 -11.32 -1.77 -11.66
C VAL A 154 -10.88 -3.14 -12.12
N ASP A 155 -9.57 -3.38 -12.15
CA ASP A 155 -8.96 -4.61 -12.64
C ASP A 155 -8.48 -5.51 -11.51
N VAL A 156 -8.00 -4.94 -10.40
CA VAL A 156 -7.48 -5.67 -9.24
C VAL A 156 -7.97 -5.00 -7.96
N VAL A 157 -8.32 -5.80 -6.96
CA VAL A 157 -8.58 -5.28 -5.61
C VAL A 157 -7.66 -5.94 -4.58
N THR A 158 -7.25 -5.18 -3.55
CA THR A 158 -6.73 -5.77 -2.32
C THR A 158 -7.87 -5.97 -1.33
N MET A 159 -7.90 -7.12 -0.66
CA MET A 159 -8.80 -7.41 0.46
C MET A 159 -8.01 -7.64 1.76
N ALA A 160 -6.71 -7.40 1.78
CA ALA A 160 -5.91 -7.42 2.99
C ALA A 160 -6.15 -6.15 3.80
N ASN A 161 -7.20 -6.12 4.60
CA ASN A 161 -7.60 -5.00 5.44
C ASN A 161 -8.35 -5.50 6.70
N ASN A 162 -8.74 -4.60 7.59
CA ASN A 162 -9.45 -4.97 8.81
C ASN A 162 -10.94 -5.36 8.58
N HIS A 163 -11.41 -5.40 7.33
CA HIS A 163 -12.80 -5.78 6.98
C HIS A 163 -12.90 -6.97 6.02
N GLY A 164 -11.78 -7.51 5.53
CA GLY A 164 -11.79 -8.64 4.59
C GLY A 164 -12.36 -9.94 5.16
N GLU A 165 -12.37 -10.11 6.50
CA GLU A 165 -12.87 -11.29 7.20
C GLU A 165 -13.94 -10.97 8.26
N ASP A 166 -14.66 -9.87 8.10
CA ASP A 166 -15.69 -9.40 9.03
C ASP A 166 -16.80 -10.42 9.32
N PHE A 167 -17.01 -11.39 8.47
CA PHE A 167 -17.97 -12.48 8.63
C PHE A 167 -17.29 -13.84 8.82
N GLY A 168 -16.07 -13.82 9.38
CA GLY A 168 -15.25 -14.98 9.70
C GLY A 168 -14.82 -15.79 8.48
N LEU A 169 -14.33 -17.00 8.70
CA LEU A 169 -13.86 -17.89 7.63
C LEU A 169 -14.94 -18.22 6.58
N VAL A 170 -16.22 -18.18 6.96
CA VAL A 170 -17.31 -18.37 5.99
C VAL A 170 -17.32 -17.22 5.00
N GLY A 171 -17.26 -15.97 5.49
CA GLY A 171 -17.22 -14.78 4.66
C GLY A 171 -15.97 -14.72 3.78
N LEU A 172 -14.80 -15.05 4.32
CA LEU A 172 -13.56 -15.11 3.53
C LEU A 172 -13.63 -16.14 2.40
N ARG A 173 -14.11 -17.35 2.69
CA ARG A 173 -14.28 -18.41 1.68
C ARG A 173 -15.29 -18.02 0.60
N ASP A 174 -16.39 -17.37 0.99
CA ASP A 174 -17.36 -16.84 0.04
C ASP A 174 -16.74 -15.77 -0.85
N SER A 175 -15.96 -14.86 -0.28
CA SER A 175 -15.24 -13.82 -1.03
C SER A 175 -14.28 -14.42 -2.06
N LEU A 176 -13.47 -15.40 -1.68
CA LEU A 176 -12.57 -16.12 -2.58
C LEU A 176 -13.33 -16.87 -3.69
N ALA A 177 -14.44 -17.52 -3.33
CA ALA A 177 -15.28 -18.23 -4.29
C ALA A 177 -15.96 -17.27 -5.28
N ALA A 178 -16.49 -16.14 -4.81
CA ALA A 178 -17.10 -15.10 -5.64
C ALA A 178 -16.08 -14.49 -6.61
N ALA A 179 -14.89 -14.15 -6.13
CA ALA A 179 -13.80 -13.63 -6.94
C ALA A 179 -13.41 -14.63 -8.05
N LYS A 180 -13.26 -15.91 -7.69
CA LYS A 180 -12.97 -16.99 -8.66
C LYS A 180 -14.08 -17.15 -9.71
N ALA A 181 -15.34 -17.16 -9.29
CA ALA A 181 -16.50 -17.28 -10.20
C ALA A 181 -16.60 -16.09 -11.16
N ALA A 182 -16.36 -14.86 -10.66
CA ALA A 182 -16.33 -13.65 -11.45
C ALA A 182 -15.07 -13.51 -12.32
N LYS A 183 -14.06 -14.36 -12.14
CA LYS A 183 -12.70 -14.22 -12.69
C LYS A 183 -12.14 -12.81 -12.40
N PHE A 184 -12.34 -12.34 -11.18
CA PHE A 184 -11.91 -11.02 -10.74
C PHE A 184 -10.66 -11.14 -9.86
N PRO A 185 -9.56 -10.48 -10.23
CA PRO A 185 -8.31 -10.55 -9.46
C PRO A 185 -8.43 -9.92 -8.07
N VAL A 186 -8.14 -10.72 -7.05
CA VAL A 186 -8.07 -10.29 -5.65
C VAL A 186 -6.70 -10.65 -5.10
N VAL A 187 -6.07 -9.73 -4.37
CA VAL A 187 -4.79 -9.93 -3.70
C VAL A 187 -4.90 -9.71 -2.20
N GLY A 188 -3.92 -10.22 -1.46
CA GLY A 188 -3.82 -9.99 -0.03
C GLY A 188 -4.64 -10.95 0.83
N VAL A 189 -5.37 -11.89 0.22
CA VAL A 189 -6.16 -12.93 0.91
C VAL A 189 -5.96 -14.26 0.21
N GLY A 190 -6.10 -15.37 0.93
CA GLY A 190 -5.94 -16.69 0.34
C GLY A 190 -6.40 -17.82 1.24
N ALA A 191 -6.42 -19.04 0.69
CA ALA A 191 -6.70 -20.26 1.43
C ALA A 191 -5.52 -20.67 2.35
N ASN A 192 -4.36 -20.07 2.17
CA ASN A 192 -3.16 -20.18 2.98
C ASN A 192 -2.24 -18.96 2.75
N ALA A 193 -1.11 -18.90 3.43
CA ALA A 193 -0.17 -17.80 3.31
C ALA A 193 0.44 -17.68 1.91
N ASP A 194 0.75 -18.79 1.24
CA ASP A 194 1.30 -18.76 -0.11
C ASP A 194 0.33 -18.11 -1.11
N GLU A 195 -0.96 -18.30 -0.94
CA GLU A 195 -1.98 -17.62 -1.75
C GLU A 195 -2.16 -16.16 -1.33
N ALA A 196 -2.23 -15.88 -0.02
CA ALA A 196 -2.45 -14.53 0.49
C ALA A 196 -1.34 -13.55 0.09
N TYR A 197 -0.06 -13.99 0.10
CA TYR A 197 1.08 -13.15 -0.30
C TYR A 197 1.41 -13.24 -1.79
N ARG A 198 0.70 -14.06 -2.56
CA ARG A 198 0.96 -14.22 -4.00
C ARG A 198 0.64 -12.95 -4.75
N ALA A 199 1.60 -12.50 -5.56
CA ALA A 199 1.36 -11.40 -6.49
C ALA A 199 0.37 -11.82 -7.58
N HIS A 200 -0.62 -10.98 -7.87
CA HIS A 200 -1.33 -11.05 -9.15
C HIS A 200 -0.44 -10.49 -10.24
N GLN A 201 -0.23 -11.26 -11.30
CA GLN A 201 0.59 -10.84 -12.45
C GLN A 201 -0.29 -10.63 -13.68
N VAL A 202 -0.10 -9.50 -14.34
CA VAL A 202 -0.79 -9.13 -15.58
C VAL A 202 0.19 -8.52 -16.56
N THR A 203 0.00 -8.79 -17.85
CA THR A 203 0.77 -8.14 -18.92
C THR A 203 -0.08 -7.05 -19.58
N VAL A 204 0.42 -5.82 -19.54
CA VAL A 204 -0.22 -4.63 -20.08
C VAL A 204 0.74 -3.96 -21.05
N LYS A 205 0.36 -3.80 -22.30
CA LYS A 205 1.23 -3.20 -23.35
C LYS A 205 2.64 -3.81 -23.39
N GLY A 206 2.71 -5.14 -23.22
CA GLY A 206 3.98 -5.87 -23.20
C GLY A 206 4.78 -5.77 -21.91
N GLN A 207 4.35 -4.99 -20.91
CA GLN A 207 4.98 -4.90 -19.59
C GLN A 207 4.30 -5.84 -18.59
N ARG A 208 5.09 -6.58 -17.84
CA ARG A 208 4.64 -7.49 -16.78
C ARG A 208 4.52 -6.70 -15.48
N ILE A 209 3.31 -6.61 -14.96
CA ILE A 209 3.02 -5.87 -13.73
C ILE A 209 2.60 -6.88 -12.65
N ALA A 210 3.18 -6.77 -11.47
CA ALA A 210 2.83 -7.56 -10.30
C ALA A 210 2.17 -6.67 -9.24
N VAL A 211 1.04 -7.11 -8.69
CA VAL A 211 0.31 -6.42 -7.60
C VAL A 211 0.27 -7.34 -6.39
N ILE A 212 0.69 -6.83 -5.23
CA ILE A 212 0.67 -7.53 -3.94
C ILE A 212 -0.17 -6.68 -2.97
N GLY A 213 -1.07 -7.32 -2.20
CA GLY A 213 -1.81 -6.69 -1.09
C GLY A 213 -1.32 -7.19 0.25
N ALA A 214 -1.29 -6.33 1.29
CA ALA A 214 -1.04 -6.73 2.67
C ALA A 214 -1.60 -5.70 3.67
N THR A 215 -1.80 -6.10 4.92
CA THR A 215 -2.34 -5.21 5.97
C THR A 215 -1.45 -5.11 7.20
N GLN A 216 -1.31 -3.89 7.75
CA GLN A 216 -0.82 -3.63 9.10
C GLN A 216 -1.97 -3.30 10.07
N VAL A 217 -3.20 -3.45 9.65
CA VAL A 217 -4.38 -3.14 10.46
C VAL A 217 -5.22 -4.39 10.63
N LEU A 218 -5.15 -4.95 11.80
CA LEU A 218 -5.99 -6.05 12.27
C LEU A 218 -6.33 -5.78 13.74
N ASP A 219 -7.58 -5.94 14.09
CA ASP A 219 -8.01 -5.86 15.49
C ASP A 219 -7.22 -6.85 16.34
N SER A 220 -6.67 -6.40 17.46
CA SER A 220 -5.69 -7.18 18.24
C SER A 220 -6.22 -8.55 18.71
N ASN A 221 -7.53 -8.66 18.96
CA ASN A 221 -8.22 -9.89 19.33
C ASN A 221 -8.47 -10.82 18.13
N LEU A 222 -8.39 -10.32 16.90
CA LEU A 222 -8.65 -11.05 15.66
C LEU A 222 -7.38 -11.32 14.85
N ALA A 223 -6.31 -10.57 15.09
CA ALA A 223 -5.08 -10.60 14.28
C ALA A 223 -4.52 -12.03 14.10
N ALA A 224 -4.43 -12.82 15.18
CA ALA A 224 -3.93 -14.18 15.10
C ALA A 224 -4.87 -15.12 14.30
N ALA A 225 -6.19 -14.92 14.39
CA ALA A 225 -7.17 -15.69 13.65
C ALA A 225 -7.18 -15.35 12.15
N TRP A 226 -7.07 -14.07 11.83
CA TRP A 226 -7.24 -13.54 10.47
C TRP A 226 -5.95 -13.48 9.64
N THR A 227 -4.77 -13.57 10.27
CA THR A 227 -3.51 -13.72 9.52
C THR A 227 -3.43 -15.10 8.89
N ALA A 228 -3.16 -15.15 7.59
CA ALA A 228 -2.97 -16.39 6.85
C ALA A 228 -1.77 -17.18 7.38
N GLY A 229 -1.92 -18.48 7.56
CA GLY A 229 -0.84 -19.42 7.90
C GLY A 229 -0.58 -20.41 6.77
N ASP A 230 0.41 -21.29 6.94
CA ASP A 230 0.78 -22.25 5.89
C ASP A 230 -0.39 -23.16 5.51
N ASP A 231 -1.19 -23.59 6.49
CA ASP A 231 -2.39 -24.44 6.29
C ASP A 231 -3.68 -23.70 6.73
N LYS A 232 -3.65 -22.38 6.86
CA LYS A 232 -4.77 -21.60 7.37
C LYS A 232 -5.14 -20.48 6.42
N PRO A 233 -6.43 -20.37 6.00
CA PRO A 233 -6.94 -19.21 5.26
C PRO A 233 -6.79 -17.93 6.07
N GLY A 234 -6.66 -16.82 5.37
CA GLY A 234 -6.59 -15.50 6.01
C GLY A 234 -6.00 -14.44 5.08
N MET A 235 -5.54 -13.37 5.71
CA MET A 235 -4.97 -12.20 5.05
C MET A 235 -3.45 -12.16 5.15
N ALA A 236 -2.79 -11.56 4.15
CA ALA A 236 -1.37 -11.25 4.18
C ALA A 236 -1.12 -10.12 5.21
N SER A 237 -0.49 -10.47 6.31
CA SER A 237 -0.14 -9.52 7.38
C SER A 237 1.19 -8.84 7.06
N ALA A 238 1.21 -7.51 6.99
CA ALA A 238 2.46 -6.77 6.85
C ALA A 238 3.23 -6.63 8.18
N TYR A 239 2.75 -7.23 9.28
CA TYR A 239 3.54 -7.48 10.47
C TYR A 239 4.52 -8.64 10.29
N GLU A 240 4.20 -9.59 9.40
CA GLU A 240 5.13 -10.64 8.96
C GLU A 240 6.04 -10.10 7.84
N GLU A 241 6.83 -9.05 8.18
CA GLU A 241 7.65 -8.32 7.21
C GLU A 241 8.52 -9.26 6.35
N ALA A 242 9.11 -10.29 6.93
CA ALA A 242 10.00 -11.22 6.21
C ALA A 242 9.25 -11.91 5.05
N ARG A 243 8.01 -12.37 5.29
CA ARG A 243 7.19 -13.04 4.28
C ARG A 243 6.75 -12.04 3.18
N LEU A 244 6.32 -10.84 3.57
CA LEU A 244 5.97 -9.79 2.61
C LEU A 244 7.17 -9.39 1.74
N LEU A 245 8.34 -9.15 2.34
CA LEU A 245 9.55 -8.80 1.59
C LEU A 245 10.02 -9.93 0.66
N ALA A 246 9.84 -11.19 1.07
CA ALA A 246 10.12 -12.36 0.21
C ALA A 246 9.17 -12.40 -1.00
N ALA A 247 7.87 -12.11 -0.80
CA ALA A 247 6.88 -12.02 -1.88
C ALA A 247 7.22 -10.90 -2.87
N VAL A 248 7.63 -9.72 -2.39
CA VAL A 248 8.07 -8.60 -3.24
C VAL A 248 9.32 -8.98 -4.05
N LYS A 249 10.32 -9.64 -3.45
CA LYS A 249 11.51 -10.14 -4.16
C LYS A 249 11.16 -11.17 -5.23
N ALA A 250 10.25 -12.10 -4.92
CA ALA A 250 9.79 -13.09 -5.88
C ALA A 250 9.05 -12.44 -7.06
N ALA A 251 8.17 -11.48 -6.80
CA ALA A 251 7.48 -10.70 -7.83
C ALA A 251 8.49 -9.92 -8.70
N ARG A 252 9.50 -9.30 -8.09
CA ARG A 252 10.56 -8.58 -8.83
C ARG A 252 11.31 -9.44 -9.83
N ALA A 253 11.50 -10.71 -9.55
CA ALA A 253 12.21 -11.61 -10.45
C ALA A 253 11.48 -11.85 -11.79
N SER A 254 10.15 -11.65 -11.83
CA SER A 254 9.30 -11.96 -13.00
C SER A 254 8.52 -10.78 -13.56
N ALA A 255 8.52 -9.63 -12.90
CA ALA A 255 7.76 -8.46 -13.31
C ALA A 255 8.64 -7.28 -13.72
N ASP A 256 8.16 -6.42 -14.59
CA ASP A 256 8.81 -5.17 -14.99
C ASP A 256 8.44 -4.01 -14.06
N THR A 257 7.24 -4.06 -13.47
CA THR A 257 6.77 -3.14 -12.42
C THR A 257 6.19 -3.94 -11.26
N VAL A 258 6.57 -3.61 -10.01
CA VAL A 258 6.03 -4.23 -8.79
C VAL A 258 5.28 -3.19 -7.96
N ILE A 259 4.00 -3.45 -7.71
CA ILE A 259 3.08 -2.63 -6.93
C ILE A 259 2.80 -3.34 -5.61
N VAL A 260 2.90 -2.62 -4.49
CA VAL A 260 2.46 -3.09 -3.17
C VAL A 260 1.37 -2.16 -2.67
N ASP A 261 0.18 -2.71 -2.46
CA ASP A 261 -0.98 -2.00 -1.91
C ASP A 261 -1.18 -2.40 -0.45
N LEU A 262 -1.14 -1.42 0.45
CA LEU A 262 -1.10 -1.65 1.89
C LEU A 262 -2.29 -0.99 2.59
N HIS A 263 -2.98 -1.78 3.40
CA HIS A 263 -3.91 -1.24 4.38
C HIS A 263 -3.15 -0.96 5.68
N TRP A 264 -2.85 0.33 6.00
CA TRP A 264 -1.92 0.69 7.04
C TRP A 264 -2.13 2.11 7.58
N GLY A 265 -1.44 2.43 8.67
CA GLY A 265 -1.46 3.77 9.24
C GLY A 265 -2.38 3.89 10.46
N ARG A 266 -2.98 5.05 10.63
CA ARG A 266 -3.90 5.35 11.73
C ARG A 266 -5.05 6.20 11.20
N GLU A 267 -6.27 5.83 11.57
CA GLU A 267 -7.48 6.58 11.21
C GLU A 267 -7.36 8.07 11.54
N LEU A 268 -7.85 8.90 10.65
CA LEU A 268 -7.92 10.36 10.72
C LEU A 268 -6.55 11.07 10.91
N ALA A 269 -5.43 10.33 10.80
CA ALA A 269 -4.11 10.92 10.78
C ALA A 269 -3.69 11.22 9.33
N ASN A 270 -3.44 12.48 9.01
CA ASN A 270 -3.04 12.93 7.66
C ASN A 270 -1.52 12.93 7.42
N CYS A 271 -0.74 12.48 8.42
CA CYS A 271 0.69 12.24 8.30
C CYS A 271 0.99 10.75 8.56
N PRO A 272 1.96 10.16 7.85
CA PRO A 272 2.33 8.77 8.08
C PRO A 272 2.91 8.55 9.47
N ILE A 273 2.56 7.43 10.10
CA ILE A 273 3.15 6.98 11.36
C ILE A 273 4.52 6.33 11.13
N ASP A 274 5.30 6.16 12.21
CA ASP A 274 6.67 5.63 12.11
C ASP A 274 6.75 4.26 11.45
N ARG A 275 5.76 3.40 11.68
CA ARG A 275 5.71 2.07 11.05
C ARG A 275 5.57 2.14 9.53
N GLN A 276 4.78 3.06 9.00
CA GLN A 276 4.67 3.29 7.56
C GLN A 276 6.00 3.79 6.99
N ARG A 277 6.65 4.75 7.69
CA ARG A 277 7.97 5.29 7.30
C ARG A 277 9.06 4.23 7.34
N ALA A 278 8.99 3.28 8.28
CA ALA A 278 9.97 2.20 8.41
C ALA A 278 9.80 1.11 7.34
N LEU A 279 8.56 0.77 6.96
CA LEU A 279 8.30 -0.32 6.03
C LEU A 279 8.50 0.09 4.55
N ALA A 280 8.09 1.31 4.15
CA ALA A 280 8.18 1.75 2.76
C ALA A 280 9.61 1.59 2.16
N PRO A 281 10.70 2.04 2.80
CA PRO A 281 12.05 1.86 2.25
C PRO A 281 12.50 0.40 2.18
N LYS A 282 11.98 -0.50 3.03
CA LYS A 282 12.27 -1.93 2.98
C LYS A 282 11.61 -2.60 1.78
N LEU A 283 10.35 -2.24 1.48
CA LEU A 283 9.64 -2.71 0.29
C LEU A 283 10.34 -2.28 -0.99
N ILE A 284 10.79 -1.02 -1.06
CA ILE A 284 11.54 -0.49 -2.20
C ILE A 284 12.87 -1.24 -2.37
N ALA A 285 13.58 -1.49 -1.26
CA ALA A 285 14.82 -2.27 -1.29
C ALA A 285 14.59 -3.74 -1.70
N ALA A 286 13.42 -4.31 -1.40
CA ALA A 286 13.01 -5.64 -1.85
C ALA A 286 12.62 -5.67 -3.33
N GLY A 287 12.34 -4.52 -3.97
CA GLY A 287 12.05 -4.42 -5.40
C GLY A 287 10.73 -3.76 -5.78
N ALA A 288 9.98 -3.19 -4.82
CA ALA A 288 8.78 -2.43 -5.12
C ALA A 288 9.12 -1.14 -5.90
N ASP A 289 8.33 -0.82 -6.90
CA ASP A 289 8.40 0.41 -7.69
C ASP A 289 7.29 1.39 -7.31
N VAL A 290 6.15 0.86 -6.83
CA VAL A 290 5.00 1.61 -6.34
C VAL A 290 4.56 1.02 -5.00
N VAL A 291 4.37 1.88 -3.99
CA VAL A 291 3.74 1.55 -2.72
C VAL A 291 2.57 2.50 -2.52
N VAL A 292 1.36 1.99 -2.44
CA VAL A 292 0.15 2.78 -2.17
C VAL A 292 -0.51 2.30 -0.88
N GLY A 293 -1.27 3.17 -0.24
CA GLY A 293 -1.89 2.83 1.03
C GLY A 293 -3.30 3.36 1.21
N SER A 294 -4.02 2.72 2.12
CA SER A 294 -5.40 3.01 2.52
C SER A 294 -5.56 2.86 4.04
N HIS A 295 -6.78 2.85 4.58
CA HIS A 295 -7.15 2.74 6.00
C HIS A 295 -7.36 4.08 6.73
N ALA A 296 -6.53 5.08 6.53
CA ALA A 296 -6.61 6.30 7.34
C ALA A 296 -7.94 7.06 7.18
N HIS A 297 -8.76 6.71 6.18
CA HIS A 297 -10.01 7.37 5.80
C HIS A 297 -9.89 8.88 5.52
N VAL A 298 -8.65 9.34 5.40
CA VAL A 298 -8.26 10.69 4.97
C VAL A 298 -7.08 10.59 4.01
N LEU A 299 -6.86 11.63 3.22
CA LEU A 299 -5.71 11.68 2.32
C LEU A 299 -4.41 11.90 3.11
N LEU A 300 -3.39 11.12 2.79
CA LEU A 300 -2.00 11.36 3.18
C LEU A 300 -1.19 11.79 1.95
N GLY A 301 0.02 12.27 2.18
CA GLY A 301 0.90 12.72 1.10
C GLY A 301 1.51 11.57 0.30
N GLY A 302 1.78 11.86 -0.99
CA GLY A 302 2.50 10.97 -1.90
C GLY A 302 3.69 11.68 -2.56
N GLY A 303 4.65 10.90 -3.05
CA GLY A 303 5.85 11.38 -3.73
C GLY A 303 6.88 10.27 -3.94
N TYR A 304 8.10 10.65 -4.23
CA TYR A 304 9.17 9.72 -4.58
C TYR A 304 10.11 9.45 -3.39
N LEU A 305 10.52 8.20 -3.27
CA LEU A 305 11.51 7.72 -2.32
C LEU A 305 12.47 6.76 -3.05
N ARG A 306 13.74 7.15 -3.17
CA ARG A 306 14.77 6.34 -3.87
C ARG A 306 14.33 5.92 -5.30
N GLY A 307 13.67 6.84 -6.02
CA GLY A 307 13.16 6.62 -7.37
C GLY A 307 11.89 5.78 -7.50
N ALA A 308 11.36 5.17 -6.43
CA ALA A 308 10.05 4.55 -6.37
C ALA A 308 8.98 5.58 -5.96
N TYR A 309 7.72 5.33 -6.29
CA TYR A 309 6.61 6.18 -5.85
C TYR A 309 5.94 5.60 -4.61
N VAL A 310 5.73 6.42 -3.61
CA VAL A 310 5.01 6.06 -2.37
C VAL A 310 3.83 7.01 -2.18
N HIS A 311 2.64 6.49 -1.90
CA HIS A 311 1.49 7.25 -1.43
C HIS A 311 0.99 6.65 -0.12
N TYR A 312 1.10 7.39 0.98
CA TYR A 312 0.85 6.82 2.30
C TYR A 312 -0.63 6.57 2.63
N GLY A 313 -1.58 7.24 1.97
CA GLY A 313 -3.00 7.00 2.19
C GLY A 313 -3.87 7.68 1.14
N LEU A 314 -4.67 6.89 0.42
CA LEU A 314 -5.57 7.35 -0.65
C LEU A 314 -6.95 7.79 -0.12
N GLY A 315 -7.20 7.58 1.20
CA GLY A 315 -8.45 7.94 1.85
C GLY A 315 -9.66 7.14 1.36
N ASN A 316 -10.85 7.61 1.69
CA ASN A 316 -12.10 7.02 1.23
C ASN A 316 -12.28 7.20 -0.28
N PHE A 317 -12.85 6.21 -0.93
CA PHE A 317 -13.16 6.26 -2.36
C PHE A 317 -14.67 6.05 -2.60
N VAL A 318 -15.15 4.81 -2.71
CA VAL A 318 -16.59 4.52 -2.65
C VAL A 318 -16.90 4.11 -1.23
N PHE A 319 -17.31 5.10 -0.43
CA PHE A 319 -17.38 4.96 1.02
C PHE A 319 -18.35 5.98 1.60
N TYR A 320 -19.07 5.66 2.67
CA TYR A 320 -19.85 6.69 3.35
C TYR A 320 -18.91 7.73 3.97
N SER A 321 -19.32 8.97 3.97
CA SER A 321 -18.55 10.06 4.56
C SER A 321 -19.46 11.03 5.29
N ARG A 322 -18.99 11.52 6.42
CA ARG A 322 -19.66 12.57 7.19
C ARG A 322 -19.29 13.98 6.73
N GLY A 323 -18.61 14.11 5.59
CA GLY A 323 -18.11 15.37 5.07
C GLY A 323 -16.71 15.73 5.57
N GLY A 324 -16.27 16.97 5.32
CA GLY A 324 -14.95 17.46 5.72
C GLY A 324 -13.80 16.69 5.09
N VAL A 325 -12.77 16.40 5.87
CA VAL A 325 -11.54 15.72 5.38
C VAL A 325 -11.79 14.29 4.93
N THR A 326 -12.80 13.60 5.48
CA THR A 326 -13.16 12.22 5.08
C THR A 326 -13.92 12.15 3.75
N ALA A 327 -14.41 13.29 3.25
CA ALA A 327 -15.01 13.39 1.93
C ALA A 327 -14.01 13.75 0.83
N GLN A 328 -12.79 14.16 1.19
CA GLN A 328 -11.73 14.39 0.22
C GLN A 328 -11.30 13.06 -0.38
N SER A 329 -11.35 12.98 -1.69
CA SER A 329 -11.12 11.73 -2.44
C SER A 329 -10.49 12.04 -3.80
N GLY A 330 -10.21 11.00 -4.57
CA GLY A 330 -9.70 11.13 -5.93
C GLY A 330 -9.06 9.86 -6.44
N VAL A 331 -8.44 9.98 -7.61
CA VAL A 331 -7.68 8.91 -8.25
C VAL A 331 -6.24 9.36 -8.44
N LEU A 332 -5.31 8.57 -7.93
CA LEU A 332 -3.89 8.71 -8.24
C LEU A 332 -3.62 8.04 -9.59
N LEU A 333 -3.13 8.80 -10.55
CA LEU A 333 -2.66 8.27 -11.83
C LEU A 333 -1.15 8.31 -11.86
N LEU A 334 -0.53 7.16 -12.13
CA LEU A 334 0.90 7.03 -12.37
C LEU A 334 1.14 6.55 -13.80
N THR A 335 2.23 7.01 -14.41
CA THR A 335 2.72 6.42 -15.66
C THR A 335 3.99 5.66 -15.36
N THR A 336 4.03 4.38 -15.72
CA THR A 336 5.22 3.54 -15.56
C THR A 336 5.77 3.10 -16.92
N GLN A 337 7.08 2.99 -17.00
CA GLN A 337 7.81 2.35 -18.10
C GLN A 337 8.90 1.44 -17.49
N GLY A 338 8.62 0.14 -17.40
CA GLY A 338 9.42 -0.76 -16.58
C GLY A 338 9.38 -0.35 -15.12
N ARG A 339 10.55 -0.10 -14.53
CA ARG A 339 10.68 0.34 -13.13
C ARG A 339 10.53 1.85 -12.93
N ALA A 340 10.60 2.63 -14.00
CA ALA A 340 10.53 4.08 -13.92
C ALA A 340 9.09 4.55 -13.75
N ILE A 341 8.85 5.37 -12.73
CA ILE A 341 7.59 6.10 -12.58
C ILE A 341 7.82 7.50 -13.17
N THR A 342 7.41 7.66 -14.44
CA THR A 342 7.72 8.84 -15.25
C THR A 342 6.77 10.01 -15.05
N ASN A 343 5.56 9.74 -14.53
CA ASN A 343 4.58 10.79 -14.22
C ASN A 343 3.70 10.39 -13.04
N SER A 344 3.26 11.39 -12.27
CA SER A 344 2.26 11.25 -11.21
C SER A 344 1.24 12.40 -11.28
N ARG A 345 -0.05 12.08 -11.26
CA ARG A 345 -1.14 13.05 -11.32
C ARG A 345 -2.28 12.66 -10.38
N TRP A 346 -2.78 13.61 -9.64
CA TRP A 346 -3.99 13.47 -8.83
C TRP A 346 -5.21 13.97 -9.60
N VAL A 347 -6.27 13.18 -9.67
CA VAL A 347 -7.58 13.58 -10.16
C VAL A 347 -8.48 13.72 -8.94
N PRO A 348 -8.67 14.95 -8.43
CA PRO A 348 -9.39 15.18 -7.18
C PRO A 348 -10.88 14.94 -7.34
N ALA A 349 -11.50 14.42 -6.28
CA ALA A 349 -12.93 14.23 -6.17
C ALA A 349 -13.42 14.57 -4.75
N THR A 350 -14.71 14.74 -4.59
CA THR A 350 -15.37 14.80 -3.28
C THR A 350 -16.44 13.72 -3.18
N ILE A 351 -16.54 13.07 -2.03
CA ILE A 351 -17.56 12.05 -1.81
C ILE A 351 -18.91 12.73 -1.55
N SER A 352 -19.90 12.36 -2.35
CA SER A 352 -21.29 12.78 -2.20
C SER A 352 -22.21 11.58 -2.43
N GLY A 353 -23.09 11.30 -1.47
CA GLY A 353 -23.95 10.11 -1.52
C GLY A 353 -23.17 8.79 -1.59
N GLY A 354 -21.98 8.74 -0.97
CA GLY A 354 -21.11 7.57 -0.90
C GLY A 354 -20.21 7.35 -2.12
N ILE A 355 -20.27 8.20 -3.15
CA ILE A 355 -19.45 8.06 -4.35
C ILE A 355 -18.58 9.29 -4.60
N PRO A 356 -17.37 9.12 -5.14
CA PRO A 356 -16.51 10.25 -5.47
C PRO A 356 -16.98 10.95 -6.75
N ILE A 357 -17.26 12.24 -6.62
CA ILE A 357 -17.61 13.12 -7.74
C ILE A 357 -16.36 13.91 -8.13
N PRO A 358 -15.83 13.75 -9.36
CA PRO A 358 -14.67 14.51 -9.82
C PRO A 358 -14.86 16.00 -9.72
N LEU A 359 -13.87 16.71 -9.18
CA LEU A 359 -13.84 18.16 -9.12
C LEU A 359 -13.35 18.75 -10.45
N THR A 360 -13.84 19.95 -10.78
CA THR A 360 -13.46 20.68 -11.98
C THR A 360 -13.13 22.15 -11.66
N GLY A 361 -12.51 22.88 -12.60
CA GLY A 361 -12.21 24.30 -12.47
C GLY A 361 -11.37 24.63 -11.22
N GLN A 362 -11.66 25.75 -10.58
CA GLN A 362 -10.91 26.24 -9.42
C GLN A 362 -10.93 25.26 -8.23
N SER A 363 -12.04 24.56 -8.01
CA SER A 363 -12.14 23.55 -6.94
C SER A 363 -11.15 22.41 -7.14
N ALA A 364 -10.97 21.94 -8.38
CA ALA A 364 -9.96 20.93 -8.69
C ALA A 364 -8.54 21.45 -8.45
N THR A 365 -8.23 22.67 -8.89
CA THR A 365 -6.93 23.32 -8.68
C THR A 365 -6.59 23.41 -7.19
N ASN A 366 -7.54 23.89 -6.39
CA ASN A 366 -7.36 24.02 -4.94
C ASN A 366 -7.17 22.65 -4.27
N ALA A 367 -7.94 21.65 -4.67
CA ALA A 367 -7.82 20.30 -4.13
C ALA A 367 -6.48 19.63 -4.49
N VAL A 368 -5.97 19.84 -5.71
CA VAL A 368 -4.62 19.37 -6.10
C VAL A 368 -3.55 20.06 -5.28
N SER A 369 -3.62 21.38 -5.07
CA SER A 369 -2.67 22.12 -4.24
C SER A 369 -2.69 21.60 -2.78
N SER A 370 -3.88 21.40 -2.21
CA SER A 370 -4.03 20.84 -0.87
C SER A 370 -3.43 19.44 -0.77
N TRP A 371 -3.70 18.57 -1.73
CA TRP A 371 -3.12 17.22 -1.79
C TRP A 371 -1.59 17.27 -1.88
N GLN A 372 -1.02 18.16 -2.70
CA GLN A 372 0.43 18.34 -2.81
C GLN A 372 1.07 18.78 -1.49
N SER A 373 0.37 19.62 -0.71
CA SER A 373 0.86 20.10 0.59
C SER A 373 0.99 18.99 1.64
N LEU A 374 0.19 17.93 1.54
CA LEU A 374 0.28 16.76 2.44
C LEU A 374 1.65 16.06 2.39
N ARG A 375 2.43 16.28 1.33
CA ARG A 375 3.79 15.75 1.24
C ARG A 375 4.71 16.31 2.32
N GLY A 376 4.46 17.50 2.86
CA GLY A 376 5.32 18.21 3.80
C GLY A 376 5.68 17.41 5.07
N CYS A 377 4.82 16.48 5.51
CA CYS A 377 5.09 15.64 6.67
C CYS A 377 5.51 14.19 6.32
N THR A 378 5.81 13.88 5.06
CA THR A 378 6.06 12.50 4.62
C THR A 378 7.54 12.14 4.50
N GLY A 379 8.42 13.10 4.27
CA GLY A 379 9.82 12.88 3.89
C GLY A 379 10.00 12.46 2.42
N LEU A 380 8.93 12.49 1.60
CA LEU A 380 8.99 12.15 0.18
C LEU A 380 9.37 13.34 -0.68
N GLN A 381 9.98 13.06 -1.84
CA GLN A 381 10.35 14.06 -2.82
C GLN A 381 9.22 14.30 -3.83
N ALA A 382 9.16 15.50 -4.43
CA ALA A 382 8.18 15.83 -5.46
C ALA A 382 8.50 15.20 -6.82
N LYS A 383 9.76 14.87 -7.05
CA LYS A 383 10.28 14.29 -8.30
C LYS A 383 11.16 13.09 -7.98
N PRO A 384 11.36 12.15 -8.93
CA PRO A 384 12.25 11.01 -8.78
C PRO A 384 13.67 11.37 -8.40
#